data_ae937436805d2f017cb3b5e68b596fc7
#
_entry.id   ae937436805d2f017cb3b5e68b596fc7
#
_cell.length_a   1.000
_cell.length_b   1.000
_cell.length_c   1.000
_cell.angle_alpha   90.00
_cell.angle_beta   90.00
_cell.angle_gamma   90.00
#
_symmetry.space_group_name_H-M   'P 1'
#
loop_
_entity.id
_entity.type
_entity.pdbx_description
1 polymer ?
#
loop_
_entity_poly.entity_id
_entity_poly.type
_entity_poly.pdbx_seq_one_letter_code
_entity_poly.pdbx_strand_id
1 'polypeptide(L)'
;VRDGVVIETAAGNPLDFIEQYQKRFKVALRPGLPRFCGGLAGYFGYDAVRYIEKKLEKSCPPDTLGTPDILLLQCEELAVIDNLSGKLYLIVYADPAMPEAYVGAKKRLRDLKEQLKYSVSAPVVKASQSYPAERDFAKADYIAAVEKAKELIAGGDFMQVQVGQRIKKRYTESPLSLYRALRSLNPSPYMYFYNFGDFHVVGASPEILVRQEQTEEGAKVIIRPLAGTRPRGATPEKDKAAEH
;
A
#
# COMPACT_ATOMS: atom_id res chain seq x y z
N VAL A 1 14.67 11.89 4.84
CA VAL A 1 15.21 12.43 3.59
C VAL A 1 14.26 13.51 3.08
N ARG A 2 14.77 14.67 2.67
CA ARG A 2 14.01 15.73 2.02
C ARG A 2 14.81 16.19 0.78
N ASP A 3 14.15 16.23 -0.36
CA ASP A 3 14.77 16.61 -1.65
C ASP A 3 16.07 15.83 -1.96
N GLY A 4 16.09 14.54 -1.65
CA GLY A 4 17.25 13.66 -1.84
C GLY A 4 18.32 13.78 -0.77
N VAL A 5 18.20 14.68 0.20
CA VAL A 5 19.18 14.89 1.27
C VAL A 5 18.72 14.22 2.57
N VAL A 6 19.62 13.48 3.22
CA VAL A 6 19.37 12.92 4.56
C VAL A 6 19.41 14.07 5.57
N ILE A 7 18.27 14.37 6.19
CA ILE A 7 18.13 15.46 7.17
C ILE A 7 18.23 14.97 8.62
N GLU A 8 17.97 13.70 8.86
CA GLU A 8 18.01 13.10 10.19
C GLU A 8 18.33 11.61 10.07
N THR A 9 19.11 11.09 11.00
CA THR A 9 19.42 9.67 11.14
C THR A 9 19.21 9.27 12.60
N ALA A 10 18.57 8.15 12.84
CA ALA A 10 18.40 7.58 14.17
C ALA A 10 18.81 6.10 14.16
N ALA A 11 19.33 5.62 15.28
CA ALA A 11 19.59 4.21 15.52
C ALA A 11 18.46 3.61 16.38
N GLY A 12 18.31 2.29 16.34
CA GLY A 12 17.33 1.57 17.15
C GLY A 12 16.12 1.08 16.34
N ASN A 13 15.00 0.87 17.02
CA ASN A 13 13.80 0.35 16.39
C ASN A 13 13.14 1.42 15.48
N PRO A 14 12.97 1.17 14.18
CA PRO A 14 12.36 2.12 13.26
C PRO A 14 10.89 2.42 13.60
N LEU A 15 10.18 1.53 14.26
CA LEU A 15 8.77 1.76 14.65
C LEU A 15 8.68 2.83 15.75
N ASP A 16 9.61 2.82 16.71
CA ASP A 16 9.69 3.85 17.75
C ASP A 16 10.03 5.22 17.14
N PHE A 17 10.94 5.23 16.16
CA PHE A 17 11.25 6.45 15.42
C PHE A 17 10.03 7.01 14.69
N ILE A 18 9.26 6.18 14.00
CA ILE A 18 8.05 6.60 13.28
C ILE A 18 7.03 7.20 14.26
N GLU A 19 6.81 6.55 15.41
CA GLU A 19 5.89 7.05 16.43
C GLU A 19 6.32 8.42 16.96
N GLN A 20 7.60 8.56 17.31
CA GLN A 20 8.17 9.84 17.77
C GLN A 20 8.11 10.91 16.68
N TYR A 21 8.36 10.54 15.43
CA TYR A 21 8.28 11.45 14.30
C TYR A 21 6.85 11.99 14.10
N GLN A 22 5.85 11.13 14.15
CA GLN A 22 4.45 11.53 14.05
C GLN A 22 4.02 12.49 15.17
N LYS A 23 4.53 12.32 16.40
CA LYS A 23 4.22 13.19 17.56
C LYS A 23 4.75 14.63 17.40
N ARG A 24 5.66 14.87 16.45
CA ARG A 24 6.16 16.23 16.15
C ARG A 24 5.11 17.12 15.48
N PHE A 25 4.09 16.51 14.88
CA PHE A 25 3.09 17.22 14.09
C PHE A 25 1.77 17.33 14.85
N LYS A 26 1.30 18.56 15.00
CA LYS A 26 -0.02 18.89 15.52
C LYS A 26 -0.81 19.57 14.41
N VAL A 27 -1.76 18.86 13.84
CA VAL A 27 -2.50 19.32 12.67
C VAL A 27 -3.91 19.73 13.06
N ALA A 28 -4.31 20.95 12.69
CA ALA A 28 -5.67 21.45 12.85
C ALA A 28 -6.54 20.95 11.69
N LEU A 29 -7.21 19.81 11.86
CA LEU A 29 -8.13 19.27 10.87
C LEU A 29 -9.45 20.05 10.88
N ARG A 30 -9.97 20.34 9.67
CA ARG A 30 -11.28 20.98 9.50
C ARG A 30 -12.36 19.91 9.26
N PRO A 31 -13.59 20.13 9.76
CA PRO A 31 -14.71 19.26 9.42
C PRO A 31 -14.93 19.15 7.90
N GLY A 32 -15.33 17.98 7.43
CA GLY A 32 -15.64 17.74 6.02
C GLY A 32 -14.43 17.43 5.13
N LEU A 33 -13.23 17.30 5.69
CA LEU A 33 -12.08 16.78 4.97
C LEU A 33 -12.23 15.25 4.72
N PRO A 34 -11.62 14.74 3.64
CA PRO A 34 -11.57 13.30 3.42
C PRO A 34 -10.79 12.60 4.53
N ARG A 35 -11.05 11.29 4.73
CA ARG A 35 -10.41 10.49 5.79
C ARG A 35 -8.89 10.57 5.76
N PHE A 36 -8.28 10.41 4.58
CA PHE A 36 -6.86 10.67 4.40
C PHE A 36 -6.68 12.06 3.80
N CYS A 37 -6.19 12.97 4.60
CA CYS A 37 -5.96 14.36 4.18
C CYS A 37 -4.51 14.80 4.42
N GLY A 38 -3.61 13.89 4.79
CA GLY A 38 -2.19 14.12 5.04
C GLY A 38 -1.63 13.10 6.01
N GLY A 39 -0.34 13.16 6.29
CA GLY A 39 0.37 12.25 7.17
C GLY A 39 1.41 11.41 6.44
N LEU A 40 1.62 10.18 6.88
CA LEU A 40 2.57 9.25 6.29
C LEU A 40 1.85 8.20 5.44
N ALA A 41 2.32 8.01 4.22
CA ALA A 41 1.83 6.99 3.30
C ALA A 41 2.99 6.23 2.65
N GLY A 42 2.88 4.91 2.55
CA GLY A 42 3.93 4.08 1.99
C GLY A 42 3.72 2.62 2.32
N TYR A 43 4.80 1.90 2.60
CA TYR A 43 4.70 0.50 2.95
C TYR A 43 5.57 0.11 4.14
N PHE A 44 5.09 -0.92 4.83
CA PHE A 44 5.84 -1.75 5.75
C PHE A 44 6.04 -3.11 5.06
N GLY A 45 7.29 -3.50 4.84
CA GLY A 45 7.63 -4.77 4.23
C GLY A 45 7.25 -5.94 5.14
N TYR A 46 7.21 -7.15 4.58
CA TYR A 46 6.91 -8.36 5.34
C TYR A 46 7.85 -8.56 6.54
N ASP A 47 9.12 -8.26 6.36
CA ASP A 47 10.15 -8.42 7.38
C ASP A 47 10.08 -7.36 8.50
N ALA A 48 9.23 -6.34 8.38
CA ALA A 48 9.01 -5.36 9.45
C ALA A 48 8.49 -6.01 10.76
N VAL A 49 7.85 -7.19 10.67
CA VAL A 49 7.45 -7.99 11.85
C VAL A 49 8.63 -8.33 12.77
N ARG A 50 9.85 -8.38 12.25
CA ARG A 50 11.07 -8.70 13.00
C ARG A 50 11.45 -7.63 14.01
N TYR A 51 10.99 -6.40 13.81
CA TYR A 51 11.15 -5.32 14.78
C TYR A 51 10.23 -5.46 16.00
N ILE A 52 9.20 -6.34 15.90
CA ILE A 52 8.22 -6.63 16.95
C ILE A 52 8.50 -8.00 17.56
N GLU A 53 8.67 -9.03 16.72
CA GLU A 53 8.79 -10.44 17.13
C GLU A 53 10.26 -10.85 17.24
N LYS A 54 10.85 -10.74 18.43
CA LYS A 54 12.26 -11.04 18.69
C LYS A 54 12.68 -12.45 18.25
N LYS A 55 11.78 -13.45 18.33
CA LYS A 55 12.06 -14.82 17.87
C LYS A 55 12.38 -14.92 16.38
N LEU A 56 11.95 -13.94 15.59
CA LEU A 56 12.18 -13.90 14.15
C LEU A 56 13.42 -13.09 13.73
N GLU A 57 14.04 -12.37 14.65
CA GLU A 57 15.15 -11.45 14.39
C GLU A 57 16.31 -12.08 13.59
N LYS A 58 16.64 -13.35 13.94
CA LYS A 58 17.80 -14.05 13.34
C LYS A 58 17.42 -15.00 12.20
N SER A 59 16.17 -15.09 11.81
CA SER A 59 15.66 -16.04 10.81
C SER A 59 15.39 -15.40 9.44
N CYS A 60 15.91 -14.19 9.19
CA CYS A 60 15.71 -13.48 7.93
C CYS A 60 16.46 -14.18 6.79
N PRO A 61 15.78 -14.54 5.69
CA PRO A 61 16.45 -14.95 4.47
C PRO A 61 17.31 -13.83 3.89
N PRO A 62 18.29 -14.14 3.03
CA PRO A 62 19.07 -13.11 2.33
C PRO A 62 18.16 -12.15 1.55
N ASP A 63 18.39 -10.85 1.72
CA ASP A 63 17.71 -9.85 0.90
C ASP A 63 18.24 -9.90 -0.53
N THR A 64 17.32 -10.11 -1.48
CA THR A 64 17.61 -10.17 -2.91
C THR A 64 16.96 -9.06 -3.70
N LEU A 65 16.23 -8.16 -3.03
CA LEU A 65 15.56 -7.01 -3.64
C LEU A 65 16.32 -5.69 -3.41
N GLY A 66 16.98 -5.57 -2.26
CA GLY A 66 17.69 -4.35 -1.86
C GLY A 66 16.77 -3.16 -1.61
N THR A 67 15.52 -3.41 -1.23
CA THR A 67 14.54 -2.36 -0.92
C THR A 67 14.47 -2.13 0.59
N PRO A 68 14.18 -0.91 1.06
CA PRO A 68 13.98 -0.66 2.49
C PRO A 68 12.88 -1.52 3.10
N ASP A 69 13.02 -1.94 4.34
CA ASP A 69 11.96 -2.66 5.06
C ASP A 69 10.73 -1.77 5.29
N ILE A 70 10.95 -0.48 5.47
CA ILE A 70 9.87 0.50 5.67
C ILE A 70 10.23 1.73 4.83
N LEU A 71 9.28 2.19 4.02
CA LEU A 71 9.43 3.44 3.27
C LEU A 71 8.12 4.21 3.29
N LEU A 72 8.17 5.40 3.92
CA LEU A 72 7.02 6.26 4.11
C LEU A 72 7.28 7.64 3.51
N LEU A 73 6.31 8.15 2.78
CA LEU A 73 6.27 9.50 2.23
C LEU A 73 5.48 10.39 3.18
N GLN A 74 6.04 11.52 3.53
CA GLN A 74 5.30 12.57 4.25
C GLN A 74 4.45 13.34 3.24
N CYS A 75 3.14 13.22 3.36
CA CYS A 75 2.16 13.80 2.45
C CYS A 75 1.68 15.14 3.01
N GLU A 76 2.29 16.23 2.56
CA GLU A 76 1.93 17.61 2.93
C GLU A 76 1.09 18.30 1.86
N GLU A 77 1.07 17.74 0.65
CA GLU A 77 0.24 18.20 -0.48
C GLU A 77 -0.53 17.00 -1.05
N LEU A 78 -1.84 17.16 -1.23
CA LEU A 78 -2.71 16.09 -1.73
C LEU A 78 -3.77 16.62 -2.68
N ALA A 79 -4.10 15.77 -3.66
CA ALA A 79 -5.32 15.87 -4.45
C ALA A 79 -6.18 14.63 -4.14
N VAL A 80 -7.33 14.82 -3.55
CA VAL A 80 -8.24 13.72 -3.15
C VAL A 80 -9.52 13.84 -3.96
N ILE A 81 -9.84 12.79 -4.72
CA ILE A 81 -11.08 12.68 -5.50
C ILE A 81 -12.07 11.83 -4.72
N ASP A 82 -13.16 12.43 -4.32
CA ASP A 82 -14.31 11.74 -3.76
C ASP A 82 -15.29 11.38 -4.88
N ASN A 83 -15.22 10.15 -5.34
CA ASN A 83 -16.06 9.67 -6.43
C ASN A 83 -17.54 9.61 -6.07
N LEU A 84 -17.89 9.51 -4.79
CA LEU A 84 -19.27 9.43 -4.34
C LEU A 84 -19.94 10.81 -4.41
N SER A 85 -19.27 11.85 -3.93
CA SER A 85 -19.80 13.21 -3.95
C SER A 85 -19.39 14.00 -5.21
N GLY A 86 -18.53 13.46 -6.05
CA GLY A 86 -17.99 14.12 -7.24
C GLY A 86 -17.10 15.33 -6.90
N LYS A 87 -16.49 15.35 -5.73
CA LYS A 87 -15.65 16.46 -5.25
C LYS A 87 -14.17 16.17 -5.41
N LEU A 88 -13.42 17.21 -5.72
CA LEU A 88 -11.97 17.21 -5.66
C LEU A 88 -11.53 18.13 -4.52
N TYR A 89 -10.72 17.58 -3.61
CA TYR A 89 -10.08 18.31 -2.54
C TYR A 89 -8.60 18.53 -2.90
N LEU A 90 -8.16 19.77 -2.88
CA LEU A 90 -6.75 20.11 -2.92
C LEU A 90 -6.35 20.58 -1.52
N ILE A 91 -5.36 19.93 -0.96
CA ILE A 91 -4.94 20.15 0.42
C ILE A 91 -3.45 20.49 0.42
N VAL A 92 -3.09 21.57 1.07
CA VAL A 92 -1.71 21.99 1.30
C VAL A 92 -1.57 22.37 2.76
N TYR A 93 -0.61 21.78 3.45
CA TYR A 93 -0.30 22.13 4.83
C TYR A 93 0.60 23.34 4.90
N ALA A 94 0.38 24.15 5.91
CA ALA A 94 1.18 25.34 6.21
C ALA A 94 1.60 25.31 7.68
N ASP A 95 2.89 25.47 7.94
CA ASP A 95 3.42 25.60 9.29
C ASP A 95 3.27 27.06 9.76
N PRO A 96 2.41 27.35 10.76
CA PRO A 96 2.17 28.72 11.20
C PRO A 96 3.41 29.39 11.84
N ALA A 97 4.42 28.61 12.22
CA ALA A 97 5.68 29.15 12.73
C ALA A 97 6.57 29.76 11.61
N MET A 98 6.29 29.43 10.35
CA MET A 98 7.04 29.95 9.21
C MET A 98 6.44 31.26 8.71
N PRO A 99 7.25 32.30 8.49
CA PRO A 99 6.78 33.55 7.86
C PRO A 99 6.11 33.24 6.50
N GLU A 100 5.05 33.98 6.19
CA GLU A 100 4.34 33.86 4.90
C GLU A 100 3.78 32.47 4.56
N ALA A 101 3.78 31.50 5.49
CA ALA A 101 3.34 30.12 5.26
C ALA A 101 1.94 30.04 4.64
N TYR A 102 0.99 30.84 5.14
CA TYR A 102 -0.37 30.89 4.62
C TYR A 102 -0.44 31.43 3.19
N VAL A 103 0.32 32.46 2.88
CA VAL A 103 0.40 33.06 1.54
C VAL A 103 1.02 32.07 0.56
N GLY A 104 2.10 31.41 0.99
CA GLY A 104 2.75 30.35 0.23
C GLY A 104 1.81 29.18 -0.07
N ALA A 105 1.10 28.68 0.95
CA ALA A 105 0.13 27.60 0.77
C ALA A 105 -1.01 27.98 -0.19
N LYS A 106 -1.54 29.19 -0.10
CA LYS A 106 -2.55 29.68 -1.06
C LYS A 106 -2.01 29.78 -2.48
N LYS A 107 -0.76 30.21 -2.65
CA LYS A 107 -0.10 30.20 -3.97
C LYS A 107 0.00 28.75 -4.48
N ARG A 108 0.49 27.84 -3.65
CA ARG A 108 0.64 26.42 -4.02
C ARG A 108 -0.69 25.77 -4.40
N LEU A 109 -1.78 26.07 -3.71
CA LEU A 109 -3.12 25.60 -4.08
C LEU A 109 -3.56 26.10 -5.47
N ARG A 110 -3.24 27.36 -5.81
CA ARG A 110 -3.51 27.88 -7.15
C ARG A 110 -2.70 27.15 -8.21
N ASP A 111 -1.42 26.91 -7.95
CA ASP A 111 -0.52 26.21 -8.88
C ASP A 111 -1.01 24.79 -9.13
N LEU A 112 -1.42 24.05 -8.06
CA LEU A 112 -2.01 22.71 -8.19
C LEU A 112 -3.31 22.73 -9.02
N LYS A 113 -4.17 23.73 -8.78
CA LYS A 113 -5.40 23.90 -9.56
C LYS A 113 -5.13 24.15 -11.04
N GLU A 114 -4.12 24.96 -11.35
CA GLU A 114 -3.72 25.19 -12.74
C GLU A 114 -3.13 23.93 -13.38
N GLN A 115 -2.29 23.17 -12.65
CA GLN A 115 -1.74 21.91 -13.17
C GLN A 115 -2.83 20.90 -13.56
N LEU A 116 -3.96 20.86 -12.86
CA LEU A 116 -5.07 19.97 -13.19
C LEU A 116 -5.79 20.31 -14.49
N LYS A 117 -5.57 21.50 -15.06
CA LYS A 117 -6.13 21.89 -16.37
C LYS A 117 -5.35 21.33 -17.55
N TYR A 118 -4.10 20.91 -17.32
CA TYR A 118 -3.28 20.37 -18.39
C TYR A 118 -3.69 18.93 -18.71
N SER A 119 -3.83 18.66 -20.00
CA SER A 119 -4.06 17.31 -20.50
C SER A 119 -2.82 16.44 -20.25
N VAL A 120 -3.01 15.27 -19.69
CA VAL A 120 -1.96 14.28 -19.50
C VAL A 120 -2.11 13.17 -20.54
N SER A 121 -1.09 12.98 -21.36
CA SER A 121 -1.06 11.84 -22.29
C SER A 121 -0.96 10.54 -21.52
N ALA A 122 -1.88 9.62 -21.78
CA ALA A 122 -1.74 8.25 -21.28
C ALA A 122 -0.52 7.59 -21.93
N PRO A 123 0.25 6.76 -21.17
CA PRO A 123 1.32 6.00 -21.78
C PRO A 123 0.80 5.17 -22.96
N VAL A 124 1.44 5.29 -24.10
CA VAL A 124 1.12 4.46 -25.27
C VAL A 124 1.71 3.07 -25.02
N VAL A 125 0.83 2.08 -24.90
CA VAL A 125 1.24 0.68 -24.81
C VAL A 125 1.64 0.22 -26.20
N LYS A 126 2.93 -0.03 -26.43
CA LYS A 126 3.42 -0.73 -27.60
C LYS A 126 3.17 -2.22 -27.40
N ALA A 127 3.00 -2.97 -28.51
CA ALA A 127 2.90 -4.41 -28.43
C ALA A 127 4.10 -4.97 -27.63
N SER A 128 3.86 -5.45 -26.42
CA SER A 128 4.95 -5.88 -25.54
C SER A 128 5.38 -7.30 -25.92
N GLN A 129 6.70 -7.50 -25.96
CA GLN A 129 7.25 -8.84 -26.06
C GLN A 129 6.99 -9.60 -24.75
N SER A 130 6.43 -10.81 -24.86
CA SER A 130 6.26 -11.66 -23.68
C SER A 130 7.59 -12.31 -23.31
N TYR A 131 8.03 -12.09 -22.07
CA TYR A 131 9.22 -12.73 -21.51
C TYR A 131 8.82 -13.89 -20.59
N PRO A 132 9.66 -14.94 -20.47
CA PRO A 132 9.41 -16.02 -19.53
C PRO A 132 9.38 -15.52 -18.09
N ALA A 133 8.62 -16.20 -17.27
CA ALA A 133 8.57 -15.94 -15.83
C ALA A 133 9.45 -16.95 -15.08
N GLU A 134 10.28 -16.48 -14.18
CA GLU A 134 11.06 -17.27 -13.24
C GLU A 134 10.29 -17.40 -11.93
N ARG A 135 10.30 -18.59 -11.35
CA ARG A 135 9.63 -18.88 -10.07
C ARG A 135 10.65 -19.39 -9.08
N ASP A 136 10.60 -18.86 -7.84
CA ASP A 136 11.49 -19.29 -6.77
C ASP A 136 11.09 -20.67 -6.21
N PHE A 137 9.85 -21.13 -6.46
CA PHE A 137 9.34 -22.44 -6.09
C PHE A 137 9.08 -23.30 -7.33
N ALA A 138 9.66 -24.48 -7.38
CA ALA A 138 9.22 -25.49 -8.33
C ALA A 138 7.80 -25.97 -7.98
N LYS A 139 7.02 -26.35 -8.98
CA LYS A 139 5.62 -26.77 -8.78
C LYS A 139 5.48 -27.91 -7.77
N ALA A 140 6.37 -28.91 -7.84
CA ALA A 140 6.35 -30.06 -6.93
C ALA A 140 6.61 -29.65 -5.48
N ASP A 141 7.61 -28.79 -5.27
CA ASP A 141 7.97 -28.30 -3.93
C ASP A 141 6.86 -27.44 -3.33
N TYR A 142 6.20 -26.61 -4.15
CA TYR A 142 5.07 -25.82 -3.72
C TYR A 142 3.90 -26.69 -3.26
N ILE A 143 3.57 -27.75 -4.03
CA ILE A 143 2.52 -28.71 -3.66
C ILE A 143 2.88 -29.42 -2.35
N ALA A 144 4.13 -29.88 -2.21
CA ALA A 144 4.60 -30.52 -0.98
C ALA A 144 4.49 -29.60 0.24
N ALA A 145 4.83 -28.31 0.07
CA ALA A 145 4.66 -27.32 1.13
C ALA A 145 3.19 -27.11 1.53
N VAL A 146 2.27 -27.11 0.56
CA VAL A 146 0.83 -27.01 0.83
C VAL A 146 0.33 -28.28 1.58
N GLU A 147 0.72 -29.47 1.17
CA GLU A 147 0.32 -30.70 1.87
C GLU A 147 0.88 -30.70 3.30
N LYS A 148 2.13 -30.29 3.49
CA LYS A 148 2.70 -30.15 4.84
C LYS A 148 1.93 -29.13 5.69
N ALA A 149 1.52 -27.99 5.11
CA ALA A 149 0.70 -27.01 5.80
C ALA A 149 -0.65 -27.60 6.23
N LYS A 150 -1.29 -28.42 5.39
CA LYS A 150 -2.55 -29.12 5.75
C LYS A 150 -2.37 -30.09 6.93
N GLU A 151 -1.26 -30.83 6.96
CA GLU A 151 -0.92 -31.72 8.10
C GLU A 151 -0.80 -30.92 9.41
N LEU A 152 -0.09 -29.78 9.39
CA LEU A 152 0.12 -28.93 10.55
C LEU A 152 -1.19 -28.27 11.01
N ILE A 153 -2.07 -27.88 10.08
CA ILE A 153 -3.42 -27.39 10.42
C ILE A 153 -4.23 -28.49 11.12
N ALA A 154 -4.20 -29.72 10.58
CA ALA A 154 -4.91 -30.84 11.17
C ALA A 154 -4.33 -31.22 12.57
N GLY A 155 -3.02 -31.02 12.77
CA GLY A 155 -2.34 -31.20 14.05
C GLY A 155 -2.60 -30.10 15.06
N GLY A 156 -3.21 -28.98 14.68
CA GLY A 156 -3.53 -27.86 15.56
C GLY A 156 -2.39 -26.86 15.77
N ASP A 157 -1.32 -26.91 14.96
CA ASP A 157 -0.20 -25.96 15.06
C ASP A 157 -0.61 -24.52 14.69
N PHE A 158 -1.52 -24.39 13.72
CA PHE A 158 -2.13 -23.11 13.31
C PHE A 158 -3.44 -23.34 12.55
N MET A 159 -4.27 -22.31 12.43
CA MET A 159 -5.57 -22.39 11.75
C MET A 159 -5.49 -22.00 10.27
N GLN A 160 -4.55 -21.13 9.91
CA GLN A 160 -4.38 -20.62 8.54
C GLN A 160 -2.92 -20.28 8.27
N VAL A 161 -2.46 -20.59 7.05
CA VAL A 161 -1.16 -20.17 6.56
C VAL A 161 -1.23 -19.86 5.08
N GLN A 162 -0.50 -18.87 4.64
CA GLN A 162 -0.32 -18.56 3.22
C GLN A 162 1.02 -19.08 2.75
N VAL A 163 1.00 -20.05 1.84
CA VAL A 163 2.19 -20.52 1.12
C VAL A 163 2.35 -19.64 -0.12
N GLY A 164 3.33 -18.75 -0.09
CA GLY A 164 3.62 -17.82 -1.19
C GLY A 164 4.80 -18.23 -2.02
N GLN A 165 4.92 -17.66 -3.22
CA GLN A 165 6.12 -17.74 -4.05
C GLN A 165 6.39 -16.39 -4.70
N ARG A 166 7.66 -16.12 -5.00
CA ARG A 166 8.07 -14.98 -5.80
C ARG A 166 8.10 -15.40 -7.28
N ILE A 167 7.55 -14.53 -8.12
CA ILE A 167 7.60 -14.67 -9.57
C ILE A 167 8.36 -13.46 -10.11
N LYS A 168 9.43 -13.70 -10.86
CA LYS A 168 10.22 -12.66 -11.52
C LYS A 168 9.91 -12.69 -13.02
N LYS A 169 9.70 -11.52 -13.57
CA LYS A 169 9.46 -11.38 -15.01
C LYS A 169 10.04 -10.06 -15.50
N ARG A 170 10.76 -10.10 -16.61
CA ARG A 170 11.19 -8.86 -17.26
C ARG A 170 9.97 -8.07 -17.73
N TYR A 171 9.94 -6.79 -17.37
CA TYR A 171 8.89 -5.84 -17.75
C TYR A 171 9.54 -4.62 -18.38
N THR A 172 9.07 -4.21 -19.55
CA THR A 172 9.68 -3.14 -20.36
C THR A 172 8.76 -1.94 -20.56
N GLU A 173 7.50 -2.06 -20.14
CA GLU A 173 6.52 -0.99 -20.23
C GLU A 173 6.56 -0.07 -19.01
N SER A 174 5.85 1.06 -19.09
CA SER A 174 5.72 1.97 -17.94
C SER A 174 5.04 1.28 -16.75
N PRO A 175 5.58 1.40 -15.52
CA PRO A 175 4.91 0.89 -14.31
C PRO A 175 3.47 1.38 -14.15
N LEU A 176 3.16 2.60 -14.62
CA LEU A 176 1.80 3.13 -14.63
C LEU A 176 0.89 2.35 -15.60
N SER A 177 1.43 1.83 -16.71
CA SER A 177 0.67 0.96 -17.63
C SER A 177 0.30 -0.36 -16.94
N LEU A 178 1.20 -0.93 -16.12
CA LEU A 178 0.91 -2.10 -15.31
C LEU A 178 -0.24 -1.84 -14.32
N TYR A 179 -0.19 -0.71 -13.59
CA TYR A 179 -1.26 -0.31 -12.69
C TYR A 179 -2.60 -0.18 -13.40
N ARG A 180 -2.62 0.46 -14.58
CA ARG A 180 -3.84 0.65 -15.37
C ARG A 180 -4.42 -0.67 -15.87
N ALA A 181 -3.56 -1.58 -16.32
CA ALA A 181 -3.98 -2.93 -16.71
C ALA A 181 -4.55 -3.70 -15.52
N LEU A 182 -3.86 -3.69 -14.39
CA LEU A 182 -4.31 -4.32 -13.15
C LEU A 182 -5.68 -3.78 -12.70
N ARG A 183 -5.88 -2.45 -12.77
CA ARG A 183 -7.14 -1.80 -12.42
C ARG A 183 -8.31 -2.27 -13.31
N SER A 184 -8.06 -2.55 -14.58
CA SER A 184 -9.08 -3.03 -15.52
C SER A 184 -9.37 -4.51 -15.36
N LEU A 185 -8.34 -5.32 -15.12
CA LEU A 185 -8.45 -6.79 -15.05
C LEU A 185 -8.93 -7.27 -13.68
N ASN A 186 -8.51 -6.62 -12.62
CA ASN A 186 -8.80 -7.03 -11.24
C ASN A 186 -9.06 -5.80 -10.37
N PRO A 187 -10.18 -5.08 -10.59
CA PRO A 187 -10.54 -3.94 -9.78
C PRO A 187 -10.76 -4.37 -8.32
N SER A 188 -10.10 -3.69 -7.42
CA SER A 188 -10.14 -3.97 -5.98
C SER A 188 -10.38 -2.69 -5.18
N PRO A 189 -10.97 -2.77 -3.97
CA PRO A 189 -11.25 -1.59 -3.15
C PRO A 189 -10.00 -0.82 -2.74
N TYR A 190 -8.86 -1.51 -2.64
CA TYR A 190 -7.59 -0.93 -2.17
C TYR A 190 -6.52 -1.12 -3.25
N MET A 191 -6.52 -0.21 -4.21
CA MET A 191 -5.50 -0.17 -5.25
C MET A 191 -4.48 0.90 -4.96
N TYR A 192 -3.22 0.62 -5.21
CA TYR A 192 -2.14 1.56 -4.97
C TYR A 192 -1.07 1.52 -6.07
N PHE A 193 -0.47 2.67 -6.27
CA PHE A 193 0.69 2.89 -7.13
C PHE A 193 1.63 3.84 -6.38
N TYR A 194 2.68 3.30 -5.82
CA TYR A 194 3.74 4.10 -5.20
C TYR A 194 4.91 4.25 -6.17
N ASN A 195 5.31 5.49 -6.40
CA ASN A 195 6.52 5.83 -7.14
C ASN A 195 7.57 6.32 -6.15
N PHE A 196 8.60 5.53 -5.93
CA PHE A 196 9.70 5.85 -5.03
C PHE A 196 10.99 6.28 -5.79
N GLY A 197 10.87 6.61 -7.08
CA GLY A 197 12.00 6.96 -7.95
C GLY A 197 12.60 5.72 -8.60
N ASP A 198 13.49 5.04 -7.91
CA ASP A 198 14.24 3.89 -8.44
C ASP A 198 13.38 2.62 -8.57
N PHE A 199 12.32 2.51 -7.81
CA PHE A 199 11.38 1.40 -7.88
C PHE A 199 9.94 1.84 -7.63
N HIS A 200 9.01 0.96 -8.00
CA HIS A 200 7.58 1.18 -7.84
C HIS A 200 6.92 0.03 -7.10
N VAL A 201 5.91 0.34 -6.30
CA VAL A 201 5.05 -0.66 -5.68
C VAL A 201 3.65 -0.52 -6.24
N VAL A 202 3.16 -1.57 -6.90
CA VAL A 202 1.85 -1.59 -7.57
C VAL A 202 1.04 -2.75 -7.02
N GLY A 203 -0.18 -2.48 -6.60
CA GLY A 203 -1.02 -3.54 -6.06
C GLY A 203 -2.51 -3.28 -6.14
N ALA A 204 -3.26 -4.37 -5.96
CA ALA A 204 -4.71 -4.40 -5.85
C ALA A 204 -5.07 -5.36 -4.72
N SER A 205 -5.60 -4.84 -3.61
CA SER A 205 -5.97 -5.64 -2.45
C SER A 205 -7.48 -5.63 -2.26
N PRO A 206 -8.11 -6.77 -2.03
CA PRO A 206 -9.53 -6.84 -1.71
C PRO A 206 -9.82 -6.53 -0.24
N GLU A 207 -8.80 -6.58 0.62
CA GLU A 207 -8.95 -6.65 2.06
C GLU A 207 -8.06 -5.63 2.77
N ILE A 208 -8.57 -5.04 3.85
CA ILE A 208 -7.77 -4.26 4.80
C ILE A 208 -7.06 -5.22 5.78
N LEU A 209 -5.83 -4.90 6.15
CA LEU A 209 -5.16 -5.58 7.24
C LEU A 209 -5.78 -5.14 8.58
N VAL A 210 -5.75 -3.85 8.84
CA VAL A 210 -6.34 -3.24 10.02
C VAL A 210 -6.65 -1.76 9.72
N ARG A 211 -7.72 -1.25 10.31
CA ARG A 211 -8.06 0.17 10.31
C ARG A 211 -8.27 0.64 11.74
N GLN A 212 -7.67 1.75 12.07
CA GLN A 212 -7.95 2.46 13.31
C GLN A 212 -8.61 3.80 13.00
N GLU A 213 -9.69 4.09 13.70
CA GLU A 213 -10.41 5.36 13.60
C GLU A 213 -10.55 5.96 15.00
N GLN A 214 -10.33 7.26 15.12
CA GLN A 214 -10.61 7.96 16.37
C GLN A 214 -12.09 8.35 16.37
N THR A 215 -12.80 7.98 17.43
CA THR A 215 -14.21 8.33 17.67
C THR A 215 -14.33 9.12 18.98
N GLU A 216 -15.51 9.64 19.25
CA GLU A 216 -15.80 10.32 20.53
C GLU A 216 -15.64 9.37 21.73
N GLU A 217 -15.88 8.07 21.54
CA GLU A 217 -15.76 7.03 22.56
C GLU A 217 -14.33 6.46 22.70
N GLY A 218 -13.39 6.89 21.84
CA GLY A 218 -12.00 6.44 21.82
C GLY A 218 -11.56 5.84 20.49
N ALA A 219 -10.47 5.09 20.48
CA ALA A 219 -9.92 4.45 19.28
C ALA A 219 -10.72 3.20 18.91
N LYS A 220 -11.34 3.19 17.73
CA LYS A 220 -12.01 2.03 17.15
C LYS A 220 -11.09 1.31 16.17
N VAL A 221 -10.82 0.03 16.42
CA VAL A 221 -10.01 -0.84 15.54
C VAL A 221 -10.95 -1.77 14.77
N ILE A 222 -10.76 -1.84 13.46
CA ILE A 222 -11.59 -2.60 12.52
C ILE A 222 -10.70 -3.56 11.74
N ILE A 223 -11.06 -4.83 11.74
CA ILE A 223 -10.54 -5.87 10.83
C ILE A 223 -11.73 -6.48 10.08
N ARG A 224 -11.50 -6.94 8.84
CA ARG A 224 -12.52 -7.59 8.02
C ARG A 224 -11.91 -8.77 7.27
N PRO A 225 -11.62 -9.87 7.99
CA PRO A 225 -10.99 -11.03 7.35
C PRO A 225 -11.93 -11.65 6.33
N LEU A 226 -11.37 -12.00 5.15
CA LEU A 226 -12.06 -12.74 4.11
C LEU A 226 -11.58 -14.19 4.14
N ALA A 227 -12.51 -15.13 4.24
CA ALA A 227 -12.23 -16.55 4.25
C ALA A 227 -13.30 -17.34 3.49
N GLY A 228 -13.02 -18.60 3.13
CA GLY A 228 -14.00 -19.48 2.51
C GLY A 228 -14.25 -19.22 1.03
N THR A 229 -13.17 -18.99 0.25
CA THR A 229 -13.27 -18.86 -1.21
C THR A 229 -13.98 -20.08 -1.84
N ARG A 230 -14.90 -19.82 -2.75
CA ARG A 230 -15.64 -20.83 -3.53
C ARG A 230 -15.46 -20.56 -5.03
N PRO A 231 -15.51 -21.59 -5.88
CA PRO A 231 -15.59 -21.41 -7.32
C PRO A 231 -16.83 -20.62 -7.72
N ARG A 232 -16.70 -19.75 -8.73
CA ARG A 232 -17.86 -19.06 -9.29
C ARG A 232 -18.77 -20.04 -10.02
N GLY A 233 -20.07 -19.92 -9.79
CA GLY A 233 -21.06 -20.71 -10.53
C GLY A 233 -21.20 -20.22 -11.98
N ALA A 234 -21.52 -21.15 -12.91
CA ALA A 234 -21.73 -20.82 -14.31
C ALA A 234 -23.05 -20.01 -14.55
N THR A 235 -23.98 -20.04 -13.60
CA THR A 235 -25.21 -19.23 -13.60
C THR A 235 -25.40 -18.57 -12.23
N PRO A 236 -26.21 -17.50 -12.11
CA PRO A 236 -26.49 -16.86 -10.83
C PRO A 236 -27.02 -17.83 -9.77
N GLU A 237 -27.85 -18.81 -10.15
CA GLU A 237 -28.42 -19.81 -9.26
C GLU A 237 -27.34 -20.76 -8.73
N LYS A 238 -26.43 -21.21 -9.62
CA LYS A 238 -25.28 -22.06 -9.24
C LYS A 238 -24.28 -21.29 -8.39
N ASP A 239 -24.07 -20.01 -8.68
CA ASP A 239 -23.20 -19.16 -7.90
C ASP A 239 -23.73 -18.99 -6.46
N LYS A 240 -25.05 -18.75 -6.34
CA LYS A 240 -25.71 -18.66 -5.05
C LYS A 240 -25.71 -19.99 -4.28
N ALA A 241 -25.85 -21.11 -4.98
CA ALA A 241 -25.78 -22.44 -4.36
C ALA A 241 -24.38 -22.79 -3.83
N ALA A 242 -23.32 -22.20 -4.41
CA ALA A 242 -21.93 -22.38 -3.95
C ALA A 242 -21.61 -21.52 -2.70
N GLU A 243 -22.48 -20.60 -2.29
CA GLU A 243 -22.33 -19.75 -1.10
C GLU A 243 -22.52 -20.57 0.18
N HIS A 244 -23.31 -21.64 0.13
CA HIS A 244 -23.59 -22.56 1.23
C HIS A 244 -22.67 -23.80 1.20
#